data_3174e7478e421e6151ea6c91b17d9cfe
#
_entry.id   3174e7478e421e6151ea6c91b17d9cfe
#
_cell.length_a   1.000
_cell.length_b   1.000
_cell.length_c   1.000
_cell.angle_alpha   90.00
_cell.angle_beta   90.00
_cell.angle_gamma   90.00
#
_symmetry.space_group_name_H-M   'P 1'
#
loop_
_entity.id
_entity.type
_entity.pdbx_description
1 polymer ?
#
loop_
_entity_poly.entity_id
_entity_poly.type
_entity_poly.pdbx_seq_one_letter_code
_entity_poly.pdbx_strand_id
1 'polypeptide(L)'
;SLISYLKQHPNVEFFENTPVKKLIQQGDAIQALQTEDGRKHTADHFVITSGAWSHYWNSQLQLDIPVEPVQGQMLLFKTPAHWLPTMCMNRVMYLIPRMDGHIVCGSSMAHRGFDTSTDETTQHNILEACLEMVPELADFPIVHRWAGLRPSSPNGVPYIGKMPEMDNLWANFGHFRNGLCMGAGSAQLLRQLMLGQPALVDAKAYSPERLQNKILA
;
A
#
# COMPACT_ATOMS: atom_id res chain seq x y z
N SER A 1 -7.52 -12.00 12.06
CA SER A 1 -7.04 -10.81 11.31
C SER A 1 -8.14 -9.75 11.20
N LEU A 2 -7.80 -8.51 10.81
CA LEU A 2 -8.79 -7.46 10.57
C LEU A 2 -9.81 -7.88 9.49
N ILE A 3 -9.35 -8.52 8.43
CA ILE A 3 -10.24 -9.04 7.37
C ILE A 3 -11.24 -10.05 7.92
N SER A 4 -10.80 -10.98 8.76
CA SER A 4 -11.69 -11.98 9.37
C SER A 4 -12.74 -11.33 10.27
N TYR A 5 -12.39 -10.28 10.98
CA TYR A 5 -13.32 -9.49 11.78
C TYR A 5 -14.34 -8.76 10.90
N LEU A 6 -13.87 -8.07 9.87
CA LEU A 6 -14.71 -7.28 8.97
C LEU A 6 -15.67 -8.15 8.14
N LYS A 7 -15.24 -9.36 7.72
CA LYS A 7 -16.13 -10.32 7.01
C LYS A 7 -17.32 -10.78 7.85
N GLN A 8 -17.26 -10.66 9.17
CA GLN A 8 -18.36 -11.00 10.08
C GLN A 8 -19.24 -9.78 10.41
N HIS A 9 -18.82 -8.57 10.01
CA HIS A 9 -19.55 -7.35 10.33
C HIS A 9 -20.71 -7.14 9.34
N PRO A 10 -21.97 -6.97 9.81
CA PRO A 10 -23.15 -6.96 8.94
C PRO A 10 -23.19 -5.79 7.93
N ASN A 11 -22.45 -4.72 8.19
CA ASN A 11 -22.40 -3.52 7.35
C ASN A 11 -21.17 -3.49 6.43
N VAL A 12 -20.43 -4.61 6.29
CA VAL A 12 -19.25 -4.68 5.44
C VAL A 12 -19.41 -5.79 4.42
N GLU A 13 -19.24 -5.45 3.16
CA GLU A 13 -19.26 -6.38 2.05
C GLU A 13 -17.93 -6.37 1.31
N PHE A 14 -17.44 -7.55 0.93
CA PHE A 14 -16.19 -7.73 0.18
C PHE A 14 -16.47 -8.31 -1.20
N PHE A 15 -16.03 -7.62 -2.24
CA PHE A 15 -16.06 -8.07 -3.62
C PHE A 15 -14.64 -8.48 -4.05
N GLU A 16 -14.23 -9.69 -3.65
CA GLU A 16 -12.92 -10.26 -4.02
C GLU A 16 -12.91 -10.65 -5.50
N ASN A 17 -11.72 -10.62 -6.15
CA ASN A 17 -11.56 -10.95 -7.58
C ASN A 17 -12.48 -10.12 -8.50
N THR A 18 -12.74 -8.88 -8.13
CA THR A 18 -13.67 -7.99 -8.82
C THR A 18 -12.95 -6.70 -9.21
N PRO A 19 -12.11 -6.72 -10.25
CA PRO A 19 -11.36 -5.55 -10.68
C PRO A 19 -12.29 -4.42 -11.13
N VAL A 20 -12.03 -3.22 -10.64
CA VAL A 20 -12.73 -2.00 -11.08
C VAL A 20 -12.05 -1.49 -12.33
N LYS A 21 -12.83 -1.39 -13.42
CA LYS A 21 -12.38 -0.93 -14.74
C LYS A 21 -12.56 0.57 -14.93
N LYS A 22 -13.65 1.13 -14.41
CA LYS A 22 -14.06 2.50 -14.74
C LYS A 22 -14.78 3.18 -13.58
N LEU A 23 -14.52 4.49 -13.43
CA LEU A 23 -15.34 5.43 -12.68
C LEU A 23 -16.38 6.02 -13.61
N ILE A 24 -17.66 5.87 -13.32
CA ILE A 24 -18.74 6.49 -14.08
C ILE A 24 -19.01 7.83 -13.41
N GLN A 25 -18.62 8.92 -14.08
CA GLN A 25 -18.71 10.28 -13.59
C GLN A 25 -19.84 11.04 -14.29
N GLN A 26 -20.51 11.92 -13.53
CA GLN A 26 -21.45 12.91 -14.06
C GLN A 26 -21.20 14.23 -13.33
N GLY A 27 -20.77 15.26 -14.06
CA GLY A 27 -20.28 16.51 -13.46
C GLY A 27 -19.10 16.21 -12.52
N ASP A 28 -19.10 16.76 -11.33
CA ASP A 28 -18.04 16.62 -10.35
C ASP A 28 -18.27 15.43 -9.39
N ALA A 29 -19.20 14.52 -9.69
CA ALA A 29 -19.52 13.37 -8.86
C ALA A 29 -19.35 12.02 -9.57
N ILE A 30 -18.83 11.04 -8.86
CA ILE A 30 -18.85 9.63 -9.28
C ILE A 30 -20.25 9.06 -8.98
N GLN A 31 -20.88 8.49 -10.02
CA GLN A 31 -22.20 7.86 -9.91
C GLN A 31 -22.07 6.36 -9.60
N ALA A 32 -21.05 5.71 -10.13
CA ALA A 32 -20.82 4.29 -9.92
C ALA A 32 -19.36 3.89 -10.22
N LEU A 33 -18.93 2.78 -9.64
CA LEU A 33 -17.80 2.00 -10.11
C LEU A 33 -18.30 0.94 -11.08
N GLN A 34 -17.63 0.76 -12.21
CA GLN A 34 -17.89 -0.35 -13.12
C GLN A 34 -16.74 -1.34 -13.07
N THR A 35 -17.08 -2.60 -12.84
CA THR A 35 -16.15 -3.73 -12.81
C THR A 35 -15.87 -4.29 -14.22
N GLU A 36 -14.86 -5.11 -14.37
CA GLU A 36 -14.50 -5.72 -15.66
C GLU A 36 -15.63 -6.60 -16.23
N ASP A 37 -16.39 -7.27 -15.37
CA ASP A 37 -17.57 -8.07 -15.76
C ASP A 37 -18.82 -7.22 -16.07
N GLY A 38 -18.68 -5.88 -16.05
CA GLY A 38 -19.72 -4.93 -16.42
C GLY A 38 -20.70 -4.55 -15.32
N ARG A 39 -20.62 -5.15 -14.12
CA ARG A 39 -21.46 -4.77 -12.97
C ARG A 39 -21.16 -3.34 -12.54
N LYS A 40 -22.19 -2.68 -11.98
CA LYS A 40 -22.08 -1.31 -11.44
C LYS A 40 -22.35 -1.32 -9.95
N HIS A 41 -21.50 -0.65 -9.21
CA HIS A 41 -21.67 -0.43 -7.77
C HIS A 41 -21.85 1.06 -7.51
N THR A 42 -22.94 1.44 -6.89
CA THR A 42 -23.28 2.82 -6.51
C THR A 42 -23.05 3.05 -5.03
N ALA A 43 -22.65 4.26 -4.66
CA ALA A 43 -22.46 4.69 -3.28
C ALA A 43 -22.56 6.21 -3.16
N ASP A 44 -22.75 6.72 -1.95
CA ASP A 44 -22.70 8.17 -1.68
C ASP A 44 -21.26 8.70 -1.74
N HIS A 45 -20.27 7.88 -1.34
CA HIS A 45 -18.85 8.22 -1.34
C HIS A 45 -18.01 7.09 -1.90
N PHE A 46 -16.94 7.44 -2.61
CA PHE A 46 -15.97 6.52 -3.17
C PHE A 46 -14.58 6.84 -2.61
N VAL A 47 -13.79 5.82 -2.31
CA VAL A 47 -12.43 5.98 -1.78
C VAL A 47 -11.44 5.19 -2.63
N ILE A 48 -10.44 5.87 -3.19
CA ILE A 48 -9.33 5.22 -3.88
C ILE A 48 -8.28 4.80 -2.84
N THR A 49 -8.04 3.48 -2.74
CA THR A 49 -7.00 2.88 -1.88
C THR A 49 -6.12 1.92 -2.67
N SER A 50 -5.94 2.20 -3.97
CA SER A 50 -5.32 1.29 -4.95
C SER A 50 -3.78 1.18 -4.85
N GLY A 51 -3.16 1.78 -3.82
CA GLY A 51 -1.74 1.59 -3.52
C GLY A 51 -0.84 1.93 -4.71
N ALA A 52 0.01 1.00 -5.13
CA ALA A 52 0.94 1.19 -6.24
C ALA A 52 0.24 1.39 -7.62
N TRP A 53 -1.03 1.02 -7.72
CA TRP A 53 -1.83 1.18 -8.95
C TRP A 53 -2.62 2.48 -9.00
N SER A 54 -2.39 3.41 -8.08
CA SER A 54 -3.19 4.65 -8.01
C SER A 54 -3.06 5.53 -9.26
N HIS A 55 -1.94 5.51 -9.96
CA HIS A 55 -1.74 6.24 -11.21
C HIS A 55 -2.64 5.76 -12.37
N TYR A 56 -3.25 4.57 -12.29
CA TYR A 56 -4.19 4.09 -13.32
C TYR A 56 -5.43 4.97 -13.45
N TRP A 57 -5.73 5.76 -12.44
CA TRP A 57 -6.85 6.69 -12.45
C TRP A 57 -6.54 8.02 -13.13
N ASN A 58 -5.26 8.28 -13.49
CA ASN A 58 -4.82 9.56 -14.07
C ASN A 58 -5.64 10.00 -15.27
N SER A 59 -5.85 9.10 -16.24
CA SER A 59 -6.58 9.43 -17.47
C SER A 59 -8.06 9.70 -17.24
N GLN A 60 -8.68 8.98 -16.29
CA GLN A 60 -10.10 9.13 -15.99
C GLN A 60 -10.40 10.38 -15.16
N LEU A 61 -9.49 10.73 -14.25
CA LEU A 61 -9.62 11.88 -13.35
C LEU A 61 -8.97 13.15 -13.92
N GLN A 62 -8.26 13.05 -15.06
CA GLN A 62 -7.47 14.14 -15.65
C GLN A 62 -6.47 14.76 -14.66
N LEU A 63 -5.94 13.92 -13.76
CA LEU A 63 -4.95 14.30 -12.75
C LEU A 63 -3.61 13.62 -13.04
N ASP A 64 -2.54 14.19 -12.51
CA ASP A 64 -1.26 13.54 -12.42
C ASP A 64 -1.06 13.02 -10.99
N ILE A 65 -1.32 11.73 -10.78
CA ILE A 65 -1.09 11.05 -9.50
C ILE A 65 0.32 10.45 -9.53
N PRO A 66 1.30 11.09 -8.91
CA PRO A 66 2.70 10.69 -9.02
C PRO A 66 3.03 9.56 -8.04
N VAL A 67 2.29 8.48 -8.11
CA VAL A 67 2.54 7.28 -7.29
C VAL A 67 3.13 6.20 -8.19
N GLU A 68 4.34 5.77 -7.85
CA GLU A 68 5.10 4.78 -8.59
C GLU A 68 5.28 3.49 -7.78
N PRO A 69 5.23 2.31 -8.45
CA PRO A 69 5.58 1.05 -7.81
C PRO A 69 7.09 0.97 -7.55
N VAL A 70 7.48 0.74 -6.31
CA VAL A 70 8.87 0.44 -5.93
C VAL A 70 8.94 -0.98 -5.41
N GLN A 71 9.59 -1.86 -6.18
CA GLN A 71 9.75 -3.26 -5.85
C GLN A 71 10.64 -3.45 -4.62
N GLY A 72 10.26 -4.37 -3.76
CA GLY A 72 11.08 -4.86 -2.66
C GLY A 72 11.03 -6.37 -2.56
N GLN A 73 12.18 -7.02 -2.70
CA GLN A 73 12.32 -8.45 -2.52
C GLN A 73 12.60 -8.79 -1.06
N MET A 74 12.14 -9.96 -0.64
CA MET A 74 12.14 -10.44 0.74
C MET A 74 12.52 -11.91 0.81
N LEU A 75 13.07 -12.32 1.95
CA LEU A 75 13.30 -13.72 2.33
C LEU A 75 12.50 -14.05 3.60
N LEU A 76 12.09 -15.29 3.72
CA LEU A 76 11.49 -15.86 4.93
C LEU A 76 12.29 -17.07 5.39
N PHE A 77 12.89 -16.97 6.56
CA PHE A 77 13.52 -18.09 7.24
C PHE A 77 12.52 -18.80 8.15
N LYS A 78 12.78 -20.09 8.41
CA LYS A 78 12.08 -20.87 9.43
C LYS A 78 13.05 -21.30 10.50
N THR A 79 12.87 -20.79 11.70
CA THR A 79 13.63 -21.10 12.91
C THR A 79 12.72 -21.70 13.98
N PRO A 80 13.23 -22.18 15.11
CA PRO A 80 12.41 -22.42 16.29
C PRO A 80 11.67 -21.16 16.74
N ALA A 81 10.52 -21.31 17.38
CA ALA A 81 9.78 -20.18 17.94
C ALA A 81 10.65 -19.43 18.95
N HIS A 82 10.58 -18.09 18.93
CA HIS A 82 11.35 -17.21 19.81
C HIS A 82 12.89 -17.32 19.71
N TRP A 83 13.41 -17.94 18.65
CA TRP A 83 14.87 -18.07 18.45
C TRP A 83 15.55 -16.69 18.35
N LEU A 84 14.98 -15.76 17.59
CA LEU A 84 15.40 -14.35 17.57
C LEU A 84 14.42 -13.53 18.43
N PRO A 85 14.84 -13.00 19.59
CA PRO A 85 13.92 -12.40 20.54
C PRO A 85 13.45 -10.99 20.16
N THR A 86 14.19 -10.30 19.29
CA THR A 86 13.92 -8.91 18.91
C THR A 86 14.24 -8.66 17.45
N MET A 87 13.66 -7.60 16.89
CA MET A 87 14.00 -7.14 15.56
C MET A 87 15.45 -6.63 15.52
N CYS A 88 16.19 -7.05 14.50
CA CYS A 88 17.50 -6.51 14.15
C CYS A 88 17.38 -5.64 12.92
N MET A 89 18.07 -4.52 12.90
CA MET A 89 18.08 -3.61 11.75
C MET A 89 19.42 -2.89 11.62
N ASN A 90 19.93 -2.80 10.42
CA ASN A 90 21.02 -1.91 10.04
C ASN A 90 20.52 -0.84 9.06
N ARG A 91 21.42 -0.12 8.40
CA ARG A 91 21.04 0.94 7.45
C ARG A 91 20.34 0.42 6.19
N VAL A 92 20.51 -0.86 5.87
CA VAL A 92 20.10 -1.45 4.59
C VAL A 92 18.99 -2.47 4.79
N MET A 93 19.10 -3.34 5.78
CA MET A 93 18.27 -4.52 5.97
C MET A 93 17.65 -4.58 7.37
N TYR A 94 16.63 -5.39 7.49
CA TYR A 94 15.99 -5.72 8.77
C TYR A 94 15.66 -7.22 8.84
N LEU A 95 15.67 -7.73 10.06
CA LEU A 95 15.23 -9.07 10.44
C LEU A 95 14.06 -8.92 11.41
N ILE A 96 12.88 -9.37 11.01
CA ILE A 96 11.66 -9.24 11.82
C ILE A 96 11.20 -10.63 12.26
N PRO A 97 11.45 -11.01 13.54
CA PRO A 97 10.97 -12.27 14.06
C PRO A 97 9.44 -12.28 14.21
N ARG A 98 8.86 -13.44 13.94
CA ARG A 98 7.46 -13.76 14.21
C ARG A 98 7.38 -14.75 15.36
N MET A 99 6.27 -14.72 16.08
CA MET A 99 6.08 -15.58 17.26
C MET A 99 6.14 -17.08 16.95
N ASP A 100 5.81 -17.44 15.71
CA ASP A 100 5.80 -18.82 15.22
C ASP A 100 7.17 -19.32 14.70
N GLY A 101 8.23 -18.53 14.87
CA GLY A 101 9.58 -18.84 14.42
C GLY A 101 9.89 -18.48 12.97
N HIS A 102 8.99 -17.82 12.25
CA HIS A 102 9.36 -17.22 10.99
C HIS A 102 10.16 -15.94 11.21
N ILE A 103 11.18 -15.71 10.39
CA ILE A 103 11.94 -14.46 10.37
C ILE A 103 11.85 -13.86 8.96
N VAL A 104 11.22 -12.70 8.87
CA VAL A 104 11.13 -11.92 7.62
C VAL A 104 12.38 -11.08 7.48
N CYS A 105 13.08 -11.24 6.36
CA CYS A 105 14.31 -10.54 6.05
C CYS A 105 14.16 -9.68 4.80
N GLY A 106 14.67 -8.49 4.83
CA GLY A 106 14.63 -7.60 3.68
C GLY A 106 14.98 -6.16 4.03
N SER A 107 14.85 -5.28 3.08
CA SER A 107 14.32 -5.53 1.74
C SER A 107 15.11 -4.77 0.70
N SER A 108 15.14 -5.27 -0.52
CA SER A 108 15.66 -4.51 -1.65
C SER A 108 14.75 -3.30 -1.98
N MET A 109 15.25 -2.42 -2.83
CA MET A 109 14.51 -1.29 -3.36
C MET A 109 14.92 -1.08 -4.82
N ALA A 110 13.98 -1.30 -5.74
CA ALA A 110 14.24 -1.22 -7.17
C ALA A 110 13.04 -0.63 -7.94
N HIS A 111 13.33 0.22 -8.91
CA HIS A 111 12.34 0.79 -9.83
C HIS A 111 12.20 -0.13 -11.05
N ARG A 112 11.33 -1.13 -10.97
CA ARG A 112 11.06 -2.14 -12.01
C ARG A 112 9.61 -2.12 -12.48
N GLY A 113 8.92 -0.99 -12.32
CA GLY A 113 7.50 -0.91 -12.62
C GLY A 113 6.70 -1.93 -11.80
N PHE A 114 5.77 -2.63 -12.45
CA PHE A 114 4.91 -3.62 -11.80
C PHE A 114 5.49 -5.04 -11.75
N ASP A 115 6.78 -5.21 -12.04
CA ASP A 115 7.44 -6.50 -11.91
C ASP A 115 7.48 -6.95 -10.45
N THR A 116 6.92 -8.11 -10.15
CA THR A 116 6.94 -8.77 -8.84
C THR A 116 7.77 -10.05 -8.84
N SER A 117 8.57 -10.29 -9.89
CA SER A 117 9.50 -11.40 -9.92
C SER A 117 10.66 -11.19 -8.94
N THR A 118 11.28 -12.28 -8.53
CA THR A 118 12.53 -12.26 -7.76
C THR A 118 13.69 -12.64 -8.67
N ASP A 119 14.89 -12.12 -8.39
CA ASP A 119 16.11 -12.49 -9.08
C ASP A 119 17.19 -12.96 -8.09
N GLU A 120 18.03 -13.88 -8.55
CA GLU A 120 19.05 -14.54 -7.72
C GLU A 120 20.05 -13.57 -7.12
N THR A 121 20.50 -12.57 -7.89
CA THR A 121 21.49 -11.59 -7.42
C THR A 121 20.95 -10.78 -6.25
N THR A 122 19.75 -10.22 -6.40
CA THR A 122 19.10 -9.45 -5.32
C THR A 122 18.83 -10.32 -4.10
N GLN A 123 18.38 -11.57 -4.31
CA GLN A 123 18.12 -12.52 -3.22
C GLN A 123 19.41 -12.90 -2.48
N HIS A 124 20.52 -13.08 -3.20
CA HIS A 124 21.82 -13.34 -2.62
C HIS A 124 22.31 -12.16 -1.78
N ASN A 125 22.24 -10.94 -2.30
CA ASN A 125 22.65 -9.74 -1.56
C ASN A 125 21.82 -9.53 -0.27
N ILE A 126 20.52 -9.83 -0.31
CA ILE A 126 19.67 -9.80 0.91
C ILE A 126 20.16 -10.85 1.91
N LEU A 127 20.45 -12.06 1.44
CA LEU A 127 20.93 -13.15 2.29
C LEU A 127 22.26 -12.78 2.96
N GLU A 128 23.24 -12.33 2.19
CA GLU A 128 24.55 -11.92 2.73
C GLU A 128 24.39 -10.84 3.81
N ALA A 129 23.64 -9.77 3.53
CA ALA A 129 23.41 -8.70 4.49
C ALA A 129 22.66 -9.15 5.76
N CYS A 130 21.82 -10.20 5.67
CA CYS A 130 21.18 -10.79 6.83
C CYS A 130 22.15 -11.64 7.66
N LEU A 131 23.02 -12.42 7.00
CA LEU A 131 24.05 -13.22 7.65
C LEU A 131 25.15 -12.38 8.28
N GLU A 132 25.45 -11.19 7.75
CA GLU A 132 26.35 -10.23 8.43
C GLU A 132 25.80 -9.75 9.77
N MET A 133 24.47 -9.62 9.90
CA MET A 133 23.82 -9.22 11.17
C MET A 133 23.67 -10.38 12.16
N VAL A 134 23.32 -11.55 11.65
CA VAL A 134 23.04 -12.76 12.45
C VAL A 134 23.55 -13.98 11.69
N PRO A 135 24.85 -14.32 11.82
CA PRO A 135 25.50 -15.39 11.06
C PRO A 135 24.82 -16.75 11.23
N GLU A 136 24.26 -17.02 12.41
CA GLU A 136 23.61 -18.30 12.76
C GLU A 136 22.32 -18.54 11.94
N LEU A 137 21.81 -17.55 11.21
CA LEU A 137 20.72 -17.76 10.26
C LEU A 137 21.10 -18.71 9.12
N ALA A 138 22.41 -18.89 8.85
CA ALA A 138 22.89 -19.84 7.86
C ALA A 138 22.45 -21.28 8.14
N ASP A 139 22.19 -21.62 9.41
CA ASP A 139 21.78 -22.97 9.84
C ASP A 139 20.28 -23.25 9.58
N PHE A 140 19.51 -22.26 9.13
CA PHE A 140 18.07 -22.37 8.96
C PHE A 140 17.62 -22.26 7.50
N PRO A 141 16.58 -23.00 7.10
CA PRO A 141 16.08 -22.98 5.73
C PRO A 141 15.36 -21.67 5.40
N ILE A 142 15.58 -21.19 4.18
CA ILE A 142 14.73 -20.18 3.56
C ILE A 142 13.50 -20.89 2.98
N VAL A 143 12.33 -20.63 3.54
CA VAL A 143 11.08 -21.31 3.17
C VAL A 143 10.25 -20.52 2.15
N HIS A 144 10.51 -19.24 1.97
CA HIS A 144 9.81 -18.42 0.98
C HIS A 144 10.65 -17.25 0.48
N ARG A 145 10.44 -16.89 -0.79
CA ARG A 145 11.03 -15.75 -1.50
C ARG A 145 9.94 -15.05 -2.27
N TRP A 146 9.85 -13.73 -2.15
CA TRP A 146 8.83 -12.96 -2.88
C TRP A 146 9.28 -11.52 -3.10
N ALA A 147 8.55 -10.82 -3.95
CA ALA A 147 8.63 -9.37 -4.10
C ALA A 147 7.24 -8.75 -3.92
N GLY A 148 7.24 -7.50 -3.45
CA GLY A 148 6.04 -6.66 -3.34
C GLY A 148 6.29 -5.27 -3.88
N LEU A 149 5.21 -4.54 -4.17
CA LEU A 149 5.25 -3.19 -4.73
C LEU A 149 4.82 -2.18 -3.67
N ARG A 150 5.74 -1.28 -3.34
CA ARG A 150 5.44 -0.16 -2.45
C ARG A 150 4.89 1.01 -3.26
N PRO A 151 3.81 1.65 -2.80
CA PRO A 151 3.24 2.85 -3.44
C PRO A 151 4.09 4.07 -3.12
N SER A 152 5.11 4.35 -3.92
CA SER A 152 6.00 5.49 -3.71
C SER A 152 5.33 6.77 -4.16
N SER A 153 5.11 7.69 -3.24
CA SER A 153 4.71 9.08 -3.49
C SER A 153 5.90 10.02 -3.37
N PRO A 154 5.87 11.23 -3.95
CA PRO A 154 6.91 12.22 -3.74
C PRO A 154 7.15 12.48 -2.24
N ASN A 155 8.42 12.41 -1.85
CA ASN A 155 8.87 12.54 -0.45
C ASN A 155 8.26 11.53 0.53
N GLY A 156 7.61 10.45 0.06
CA GLY A 156 6.96 9.44 0.89
C GLY A 156 5.73 9.93 1.65
N VAL A 157 5.17 11.09 1.29
CA VAL A 157 3.99 11.68 1.94
C VAL A 157 2.71 11.19 1.23
N PRO A 158 1.81 10.46 1.91
CA PRO A 158 0.60 9.92 1.30
C PRO A 158 -0.40 11.02 0.91
N TYR A 159 -1.38 10.64 0.10
CA TYR A 159 -2.54 11.45 -0.25
C TYR A 159 -3.74 10.95 0.54
N ILE A 160 -4.26 11.82 1.43
CA ILE A 160 -5.39 11.48 2.32
C ILE A 160 -6.37 12.66 2.30
N GLY A 161 -7.58 12.44 1.79
CA GLY A 161 -8.60 13.49 1.74
C GLY A 161 -9.46 13.45 0.48
N LYS A 162 -10.23 14.51 0.28
CA LYS A 162 -11.09 14.69 -0.89
C LYS A 162 -10.26 14.93 -2.14
N MET A 163 -10.63 14.27 -3.24
CA MET A 163 -9.97 14.47 -4.53
C MET A 163 -10.31 15.85 -5.10
N PRO A 164 -9.36 16.55 -5.78
CA PRO A 164 -9.62 17.82 -6.41
C PRO A 164 -10.79 17.75 -7.38
N GLU A 165 -11.62 18.79 -7.41
CA GLU A 165 -12.74 18.93 -8.34
C GLU A 165 -13.76 17.78 -8.32
N MET A 166 -13.80 17.00 -7.21
CA MET A 166 -14.71 15.86 -7.07
C MET A 166 -15.55 16.00 -5.78
N ASP A 167 -16.87 15.82 -5.90
CA ASP A 167 -17.78 15.99 -4.77
C ASP A 167 -17.73 14.85 -3.77
N ASN A 168 -17.60 13.62 -4.27
CA ASN A 168 -17.75 12.40 -3.48
C ASN A 168 -16.60 11.39 -3.64
N LEU A 169 -15.49 11.78 -4.26
CA LEU A 169 -14.31 10.94 -4.42
C LEU A 169 -13.21 11.33 -3.43
N TRP A 170 -12.65 10.32 -2.77
CA TRP A 170 -11.65 10.48 -1.72
C TRP A 170 -10.41 9.63 -2.00
N ALA A 171 -9.29 10.00 -1.44
CA ALA A 171 -8.02 9.32 -1.56
C ALA A 171 -7.50 8.85 -0.21
N ASN A 172 -6.88 7.65 -0.20
CA ASN A 172 -6.04 7.17 0.88
C ASN A 172 -4.98 6.22 0.30
N PHE A 173 -3.92 6.78 -0.28
CA PHE A 173 -2.88 6.03 -0.99
C PHE A 173 -1.50 6.71 -0.94
N GLY A 174 -0.48 6.04 -1.45
CA GLY A 174 0.86 6.63 -1.59
C GLY A 174 1.71 6.59 -0.32
N HIS A 175 1.49 5.66 0.59
CA HIS A 175 2.15 5.57 1.91
C HIS A 175 3.60 5.07 1.86
N PHE A 176 4.08 4.66 0.71
CA PHE A 176 5.43 4.13 0.47
C PHE A 176 5.82 3.03 1.48
N ARG A 177 6.82 3.32 2.34
CA ARG A 177 7.34 2.36 3.34
C ARG A 177 6.54 2.34 4.65
N ASN A 178 5.68 3.32 4.85
CA ASN A 178 5.04 3.60 6.15
C ASN A 178 3.58 3.12 6.23
N GLY A 179 3.04 2.49 5.17
CA GLY A 179 1.62 2.14 5.08
C GLY A 179 1.12 1.26 6.23
N LEU A 180 1.93 0.33 6.72
CA LEU A 180 1.53 -0.52 7.84
C LEU A 180 1.44 0.28 9.15
N CYS A 181 2.43 1.12 9.44
CA CYS A 181 2.45 1.92 10.67
C CYS A 181 1.40 3.04 10.66
N MET A 182 1.18 3.66 9.50
CA MET A 182 0.26 4.79 9.34
C MET A 182 -1.18 4.35 9.07
N GLY A 183 -1.43 3.11 8.72
CA GLY A 183 -2.72 2.64 8.18
C GLY A 183 -3.93 3.00 9.05
N ALA A 184 -3.87 2.75 10.35
CA ALA A 184 -4.95 3.10 11.28
C ALA A 184 -5.15 4.62 11.39
N GLY A 185 -4.06 5.39 11.54
CA GLY A 185 -4.11 6.85 11.62
C GLY A 185 -4.62 7.50 10.33
N SER A 186 -4.20 7.01 9.16
CA SER A 186 -4.67 7.50 7.86
C SER A 186 -6.16 7.21 7.66
N ALA A 187 -6.63 6.04 8.04
CA ALA A 187 -8.04 5.69 7.96
C ALA A 187 -8.89 6.56 8.89
N GLN A 188 -8.40 6.82 10.11
CA GLN A 188 -9.07 7.71 11.05
C GLN A 188 -9.11 9.15 10.55
N LEU A 189 -8.00 9.68 10.02
CA LEU A 189 -7.94 11.01 9.44
C LEU A 189 -8.93 11.14 8.29
N LEU A 190 -8.91 10.20 7.33
CA LEU A 190 -9.85 10.20 6.21
C LEU A 190 -11.30 10.19 6.68
N ARG A 191 -11.65 9.32 7.65
CA ARG A 191 -12.99 9.25 8.22
C ARG A 191 -13.42 10.60 8.83
N GLN A 192 -12.53 11.24 9.57
CA GLN A 192 -12.81 12.56 10.16
C GLN A 192 -13.09 13.61 9.09
N LEU A 193 -12.29 13.65 8.03
CA LEU A 193 -12.48 14.58 6.91
C LEU A 193 -13.80 14.31 6.18
N MET A 194 -14.13 13.04 5.91
CA MET A 194 -15.40 12.66 5.24
C MET A 194 -16.64 13.03 6.07
N LEU A 195 -16.53 12.99 7.39
CA LEU A 195 -17.64 13.31 8.31
C LEU A 195 -17.64 14.76 8.81
N GLY A 196 -16.74 15.62 8.30
CA GLY A 196 -16.60 17.00 8.78
C GLY A 196 -16.22 17.13 10.24
N GLN A 197 -15.55 16.13 10.81
CA GLN A 197 -15.10 16.10 12.20
C GLN A 197 -13.71 16.76 12.34
N PRO A 198 -13.35 17.27 13.53
CA PRO A 198 -12.01 17.77 13.79
C PRO A 198 -10.95 16.70 13.46
N ALA A 199 -9.99 17.08 12.63
CA ALA A 199 -8.91 16.18 12.21
C ALA A 199 -7.91 15.97 13.36
N LEU A 200 -7.38 14.74 13.50
CA LEU A 200 -6.38 14.40 14.53
C LEU A 200 -5.03 15.09 14.31
N VAL A 201 -4.74 15.51 13.09
CA VAL A 201 -3.53 16.25 12.68
C VAL A 201 -3.88 17.27 11.61
N ASP A 202 -2.98 18.21 11.33
CA ASP A 202 -3.14 19.10 10.16
C ASP A 202 -3.15 18.27 8.86
N ALA A 203 -4.32 18.20 8.22
CA ALA A 203 -4.53 17.44 7.01
C ALA A 203 -3.91 18.08 5.76
N LYS A 204 -3.52 19.36 5.79
CA LYS A 204 -3.02 20.10 4.63
C LYS A 204 -1.81 19.42 3.99
N ALA A 205 -0.90 18.88 4.80
CA ALA A 205 0.28 18.16 4.31
C ALA A 205 -0.06 16.89 3.52
N TYR A 206 -1.22 16.30 3.77
CA TYR A 206 -1.69 15.05 3.14
C TYR A 206 -2.75 15.28 2.07
N SER A 207 -3.22 16.53 1.90
CA SER A 207 -4.32 16.85 0.98
C SER A 207 -4.03 16.44 -0.46
N PRO A 208 -4.98 15.78 -1.16
CA PRO A 208 -4.89 15.53 -2.60
C PRO A 208 -4.87 16.82 -3.46
N GLU A 209 -5.15 18.00 -2.92
CA GLU A 209 -4.94 19.28 -3.61
C GLU A 209 -3.48 19.49 -4.07
N ARG A 210 -2.54 18.72 -3.52
CA ARG A 210 -1.14 18.67 -4.01
C ARG A 210 -0.97 17.99 -5.37
N LEU A 211 -2.01 17.29 -5.85
CA LEU A 211 -2.02 16.72 -7.19
C LEU A 211 -2.16 17.85 -8.22
N GLN A 212 -1.37 17.74 -9.28
CA GLN A 212 -1.45 18.72 -10.38
C GLN A 212 -2.46 18.24 -11.41
N ASN A 213 -3.27 19.14 -11.89
CA ASN A 213 -4.11 18.87 -13.06
C ASN A 213 -3.19 18.59 -14.24
N LYS A 214 -3.49 17.56 -15.04
CA LYS A 214 -2.86 17.41 -16.35
C LYS A 214 -3.24 18.62 -17.19
N ILE A 215 -2.26 19.46 -17.51
CA ILE A 215 -2.43 20.46 -18.56
C ILE A 215 -2.65 19.66 -19.84
N LEU A 216 -3.87 19.71 -20.36
CA LEU A 216 -4.19 19.15 -21.68
C LEU A 216 -3.35 19.92 -22.70
N ALA A 217 -2.25 19.31 -23.16
CA ALA A 217 -1.42 19.80 -24.24
C ALA A 217 -2.02 19.34 -25.57
#